data_1a86efda993926618f9ac130c60e7dec
#
_entry.id   1a86efda993926618f9ac130c60e7dec
#
_cell.length_a   1.000
_cell.length_b   1.000
_cell.length_c   1.000
_cell.angle_alpha   90.00
_cell.angle_beta   90.00
_cell.angle_gamma   90.00
#
_symmetry.space_group_name_H-M   'P 1'
#
loop_
_entity.id
_entity.type
_entity.pdbx_description
1 polymer ?
#
loop_
_entity_poly.entity_id
_entity_poly.type
_entity_poly.pdbx_seq_one_letter_code
_entity_poly.pdbx_strand_id
1 'polypeptide(L)'
;MSRLEELIQELCPNGVEYKALSDITIRFTDGMHSLPRDIRTTGQYPILSAQNVNNGKIDLYTTKYVMSDIFQKENKRTDVCKGDVLLTIVGAIGRVAVVKDNLQALFQRSVCVIKPNKNAIIPEYLGYALEATSIQSYMQINAHGAAQKGLYLEQVGKLRLPVPPLEVQHEIVRILDNFTELTAELTAELTARKKQYEYYREKLLTYNINIHKKTLDELCDIFAGGDVPKESMSKEKTERYCVPIISNGIGNNALYGYTDVPKITKAAVTIAARGTIGYAEFRDYPYFPIIRLLSVIPKDKTLLNTKYLYYCLQGKQYNVPTSTVFL
;
A
#
# COMPACT_ATOMS: atom_id res chain seq x y z
N MET A 1 30.02 -6.34 13.99
CA MET A 1 29.51 -4.97 13.91
C MET A 1 29.22 -4.66 12.45
N SER A 2 28.15 -4.00 12.12
CA SER A 2 27.91 -3.61 10.73
C SER A 2 28.81 -2.43 10.36
N ARG A 3 29.12 -2.26 9.06
CA ARG A 3 29.91 -1.11 8.60
C ARG A 3 29.32 0.24 9.04
N LEU A 4 27.99 0.34 9.08
CA LEU A 4 27.32 1.55 9.58
C LEU A 4 27.61 1.80 11.06
N GLU A 5 27.57 0.77 11.90
CA GLU A 5 27.91 0.90 13.33
C GLU A 5 29.36 1.32 13.55
N GLU A 6 30.29 0.78 12.76
CA GLU A 6 31.70 1.17 12.81
C GLU A 6 31.89 2.65 12.46
N LEU A 7 31.28 3.09 11.33
CA LEU A 7 31.33 4.50 10.91
C LEU A 7 30.70 5.45 11.93
N ILE A 8 29.59 5.07 12.56
CA ILE A 8 28.92 5.89 13.58
C ILE A 8 29.84 6.00 14.83
N GLN A 9 30.47 4.92 15.27
CA GLN A 9 31.38 4.95 16.41
C GLN A 9 32.61 5.81 16.15
N GLU A 10 33.18 5.74 14.94
CA GLU A 10 34.37 6.47 14.56
C GLU A 10 34.08 7.97 14.31
N LEU A 11 33.05 8.28 13.53
CA LEU A 11 32.81 9.63 13.04
C LEU A 11 31.76 10.42 13.85
N CYS A 12 30.96 9.73 14.68
CA CYS A 12 29.93 10.34 15.51
C CYS A 12 30.04 9.94 16.99
N PRO A 13 31.25 9.98 17.64
CA PRO A 13 31.40 9.49 19.01
C PRO A 13 30.55 10.25 20.04
N ASN A 14 30.14 11.49 19.73
CA ASN A 14 29.30 12.34 20.57
C ASN A 14 27.85 12.39 20.10
N GLY A 15 27.44 11.48 19.20
CA GLY A 15 26.12 11.47 18.54
C GLY A 15 26.06 12.30 17.27
N VAL A 16 24.88 12.34 16.65
CA VAL A 16 24.63 13.05 15.39
C VAL A 16 24.00 14.41 15.67
N GLU A 17 24.55 15.47 15.06
CA GLU A 17 24.02 16.82 15.18
C GLU A 17 22.71 16.96 14.37
N TYR A 18 21.72 17.65 14.96
CA TYR A 18 20.48 18.02 14.28
C TYR A 18 20.56 19.47 13.78
N LYS A 19 20.41 19.65 12.46
CA LYS A 19 20.42 20.97 11.82
C LYS A 19 19.05 21.31 11.24
N ALA A 20 18.75 22.61 11.15
CA ALA A 20 17.56 23.05 10.44
C ALA A 20 17.77 22.85 8.93
N LEU A 21 16.69 22.57 8.20
CA LEU A 21 16.76 22.41 6.74
C LEU A 21 17.36 23.67 6.07
N SER A 22 17.02 24.86 6.58
CA SER A 22 17.63 26.11 6.13
C SER A 22 19.16 26.16 6.17
N ASP A 23 19.77 25.46 7.14
CA ASP A 23 21.22 25.53 7.37
C ASP A 23 22.01 24.56 6.46
N ILE A 24 21.31 23.56 5.90
CA ILE A 24 21.90 22.51 5.08
C ILE A 24 21.48 22.56 3.62
N THR A 25 20.77 23.62 3.22
CA THR A 25 20.30 23.83 1.85
C THR A 25 20.78 25.18 1.30
N ILE A 26 21.04 25.23 0.00
CA ILE A 26 21.38 26.48 -0.69
C ILE A 26 20.13 27.36 -0.82
N ARG A 27 19.01 26.73 -1.15
CA ARG A 27 17.72 27.39 -1.34
C ARG A 27 16.60 26.38 -1.29
N PHE A 28 15.44 26.79 -0.84
CA PHE A 28 14.19 26.07 -1.06
C PHE A 28 13.09 27.06 -1.41
N THR A 29 12.23 26.69 -2.34
CA THR A 29 11.15 27.55 -2.83
C THR A 29 9.98 26.74 -3.32
N ASP A 30 8.79 27.26 -3.18
CA ASP A 30 7.59 26.63 -3.76
C ASP A 30 7.46 26.95 -5.26
N GLY A 31 6.66 26.15 -5.94
CA GLY A 31 6.35 26.35 -7.35
C GLY A 31 5.44 27.55 -7.62
N MET A 32 4.89 27.63 -8.82
CA MET A 32 4.03 28.72 -9.28
C MET A 32 2.78 28.88 -8.42
N HIS A 33 2.44 30.10 -8.02
CA HIS A 33 1.22 30.43 -7.25
C HIS A 33 -0.03 30.51 -8.12
N SER A 34 0.13 30.87 -9.39
CA SER A 34 -0.96 30.89 -10.37
C SER A 34 -0.55 30.18 -11.65
N LEU A 35 -1.52 29.55 -12.29
CA LEU A 35 -1.29 28.90 -13.57
C LEU A 35 -1.15 29.98 -14.68
N PRO A 36 -0.26 29.78 -15.66
CA PRO A 36 -0.18 30.62 -16.85
C PRO A 36 -1.52 30.61 -17.61
N ARG A 37 -1.77 31.68 -18.41
CA ARG A 37 -3.02 31.79 -19.18
C ARG A 37 -3.06 30.81 -20.36
N ASP A 38 -1.91 30.56 -21.00
CA ASP A 38 -1.79 29.72 -22.21
C ASP A 38 -1.36 28.31 -21.87
N ILE A 39 -2.24 27.58 -21.18
CA ILE A 39 -2.05 26.15 -20.88
C ILE A 39 -2.61 25.34 -22.03
N ARG A 40 -1.86 24.32 -22.43
CA ARG A 40 -2.25 23.34 -23.46
C ARG A 40 -2.45 21.96 -22.83
N THR A 41 -3.22 21.13 -23.49
CA THR A 41 -3.45 19.74 -23.08
C THR A 41 -2.33 18.77 -23.46
N THR A 42 -1.47 19.22 -24.39
CA THR A 42 -0.28 18.50 -24.86
C THR A 42 0.87 19.48 -25.07
N GLY A 43 2.11 19.04 -24.93
CA GLY A 43 3.28 19.90 -25.12
C GLY A 43 4.57 19.31 -24.60
N GLN A 44 5.64 20.09 -24.65
CA GLN A 44 6.98 19.65 -24.25
C GLN A 44 7.24 19.87 -22.75
N TYR A 45 6.70 20.95 -22.17
CA TYR A 45 7.01 21.36 -20.79
C TYR A 45 5.79 21.14 -19.89
N PRO A 46 5.74 20.03 -19.13
CA PRO A 46 4.62 19.73 -18.24
C PRO A 46 4.59 20.67 -17.02
N ILE A 47 3.38 20.94 -16.54
CA ILE A 47 3.13 21.58 -15.25
C ILE A 47 2.71 20.47 -14.27
N LEU A 48 3.52 20.25 -13.25
CA LEU A 48 3.37 19.23 -12.25
C LEU A 48 2.90 19.80 -10.89
N SER A 49 2.29 18.96 -10.09
CA SER A 49 1.76 19.33 -8.76
C SER A 49 2.09 18.23 -7.73
N ALA A 50 1.58 18.35 -6.52
CA ALA A 50 1.73 17.31 -5.49
C ALA A 50 1.26 15.91 -5.93
N GLN A 51 0.32 15.80 -6.88
CA GLN A 51 -0.15 14.51 -7.40
C GLN A 51 0.93 13.76 -8.18
N ASN A 52 1.88 14.48 -8.75
CA ASN A 52 2.97 13.96 -9.57
C ASN A 52 4.18 13.49 -8.75
N VAL A 53 4.19 13.75 -7.44
CA VAL A 53 5.26 13.31 -6.52
C VAL A 53 4.69 12.19 -5.65
N ASN A 54 5.22 10.97 -5.80
CA ASN A 54 4.74 9.82 -5.04
C ASN A 54 5.79 8.70 -4.95
N ASN A 55 5.95 8.10 -3.77
CA ASN A 55 6.84 6.95 -3.54
C ASN A 55 8.27 7.15 -4.10
N GLY A 56 8.87 8.30 -3.83
CA GLY A 56 10.23 8.63 -4.30
C GLY A 56 10.34 8.89 -5.81
N LYS A 57 9.22 8.91 -6.55
CA LYS A 57 9.18 9.05 -8.01
C LYS A 57 8.44 10.33 -8.43
N ILE A 58 8.80 10.83 -9.61
CA ILE A 58 8.15 11.96 -10.27
C ILE A 58 7.40 11.40 -11.48
N ASP A 59 6.06 11.47 -11.44
CA ASP A 59 5.22 11.12 -12.57
C ASP A 59 5.07 12.35 -13.49
N LEU A 60 5.48 12.21 -14.74
CA LEU A 60 5.39 13.28 -15.73
C LEU A 60 4.02 13.38 -16.40
N TYR A 61 3.10 12.45 -16.11
CA TYR A 61 1.76 12.51 -16.69
C TYR A 61 0.96 13.71 -16.15
N THR A 62 0.52 14.55 -17.06
CA THR A 62 -0.33 15.72 -16.77
C THR A 62 -1.16 16.07 -18.02
N THR A 63 -2.20 16.85 -17.83
CA THR A 63 -2.97 17.48 -18.91
C THR A 63 -2.67 18.97 -19.05
N LYS A 64 -1.58 19.44 -18.44
CA LYS A 64 -1.21 20.86 -18.40
C LYS A 64 0.23 21.04 -18.88
N TYR A 65 0.37 21.67 -20.02
CA TYR A 65 1.67 21.93 -20.65
C TYR A 65 1.78 23.42 -21.01
N VAL A 66 3.02 23.89 -21.13
CA VAL A 66 3.32 25.23 -21.62
C VAL A 66 4.30 25.22 -22.78
N MET A 67 4.40 26.34 -23.48
CA MET A 67 5.41 26.58 -24.51
C MET A 67 6.74 27.01 -23.91
N SER A 68 7.79 27.00 -24.72
CA SER A 68 9.17 27.28 -24.32
C SER A 68 9.36 28.64 -23.67
N ASP A 69 8.74 29.69 -24.20
CA ASP A 69 8.81 31.07 -23.70
C ASP A 69 8.26 31.19 -22.26
N ILE A 70 7.09 30.56 -22.01
CA ILE A 70 6.48 30.49 -20.70
C ILE A 70 7.35 29.68 -19.75
N PHE A 71 7.83 28.51 -20.23
CA PHE A 71 8.72 27.65 -19.44
C PHE A 71 9.96 28.42 -19.00
N GLN A 72 10.67 29.08 -19.91
CA GLN A 72 11.89 29.82 -19.59
C GLN A 72 11.64 30.96 -18.59
N LYS A 73 10.48 31.61 -18.66
CA LYS A 73 10.09 32.66 -17.72
C LYS A 73 9.81 32.10 -16.32
N GLU A 74 8.94 31.08 -16.23
CA GLU A 74 8.43 30.58 -14.96
C GLU A 74 9.45 29.64 -14.26
N ASN A 75 10.31 28.96 -15.02
CA ASN A 75 11.33 28.06 -14.46
C ASN A 75 12.38 28.81 -13.63
N LYS A 76 12.59 30.13 -13.87
CA LYS A 76 13.52 30.93 -13.07
C LYS A 76 13.24 30.89 -11.57
N ARG A 77 11.98 30.63 -11.19
CA ARG A 77 11.57 30.56 -9.78
C ARG A 77 12.14 29.34 -9.09
N THR A 78 12.00 28.17 -9.68
CA THR A 78 12.40 26.89 -9.10
C THR A 78 13.73 26.39 -9.66
N ASP A 79 13.97 26.59 -10.94
CA ASP A 79 15.18 26.19 -11.68
C ASP A 79 15.61 24.76 -11.33
N VAL A 80 14.67 23.82 -11.52
CA VAL A 80 14.83 22.43 -11.08
C VAL A 80 15.98 21.75 -11.81
N CYS A 81 16.90 21.18 -11.04
CA CYS A 81 18.09 20.52 -11.54
C CYS A 81 18.26 19.12 -10.92
N LYS A 82 19.09 18.30 -11.55
CA LYS A 82 19.50 17.02 -10.99
C LYS A 82 20.13 17.17 -9.59
N GLY A 83 19.61 16.40 -8.64
CA GLY A 83 19.99 16.43 -7.23
C GLY A 83 19.13 17.38 -6.38
N ASP A 84 18.15 18.06 -6.96
CA ASP A 84 17.14 18.75 -6.16
C ASP A 84 16.19 17.73 -5.51
N VAL A 85 15.63 18.10 -4.36
CA VAL A 85 14.66 17.30 -3.63
C VAL A 85 13.32 17.99 -3.67
N LEU A 86 12.31 17.29 -4.13
CA LEU A 86 10.92 17.75 -4.18
C LEU A 86 10.20 17.31 -2.90
N LEU A 87 9.54 18.25 -2.24
CA LEU A 87 8.70 18.00 -1.09
C LEU A 87 7.29 18.55 -1.34
N THR A 88 6.27 17.72 -1.22
CA THR A 88 4.89 18.21 -1.32
C THR A 88 4.50 18.91 -0.02
N ILE A 89 4.00 20.15 -0.14
CA ILE A 89 3.69 21.02 1.01
C ILE A 89 2.22 21.43 1.09
N VAL A 90 1.40 21.15 0.07
CA VAL A 90 -0.04 21.45 0.08
C VAL A 90 -0.83 20.25 -0.44
N GLY A 91 -1.90 19.90 0.24
CA GLY A 91 -2.77 18.76 -0.07
C GLY A 91 -2.17 17.44 0.44
N ALA A 92 -1.48 16.71 -0.40
CA ALA A 92 -0.75 15.49 0.01
C ALA A 92 0.63 15.86 0.59
N ILE A 93 0.65 16.37 1.81
CA ILE A 93 1.87 16.87 2.48
C ILE A 93 2.82 15.71 2.79
N GLY A 94 4.14 15.96 2.59
CA GLY A 94 5.21 15.08 3.04
C GLY A 94 5.67 14.04 2.02
N ARG A 95 5.14 14.02 0.79
CA ARG A 95 5.70 13.18 -0.26
C ARG A 95 7.01 13.75 -0.75
N VAL A 96 7.99 12.89 -0.96
CA VAL A 96 9.35 13.28 -1.34
C VAL A 96 9.75 12.58 -2.63
N ALA A 97 10.56 13.26 -3.46
CA ALA A 97 11.26 12.64 -4.58
C ALA A 97 12.57 13.38 -4.86
N VAL A 98 13.62 12.65 -5.19
CA VAL A 98 14.89 13.23 -5.65
C VAL A 98 14.90 13.28 -7.17
N VAL A 99 15.29 14.44 -7.71
CA VAL A 99 15.42 14.66 -9.16
C VAL A 99 16.67 13.95 -9.65
N LYS A 100 16.51 12.80 -10.30
CA LYS A 100 17.62 11.95 -10.76
C LYS A 100 18.23 12.37 -12.09
N ASP A 101 17.41 13.01 -12.96
CA ASP A 101 17.78 13.39 -14.30
C ASP A 101 17.47 14.88 -14.58
N ASN A 102 17.89 15.39 -15.74
CA ASN A 102 17.53 16.74 -16.15
C ASN A 102 16.03 16.81 -16.42
N LEU A 103 15.30 17.45 -15.51
CA LEU A 103 13.86 17.55 -15.54
C LEU A 103 13.43 18.92 -16.06
N GLN A 104 12.81 18.94 -17.25
CA GLN A 104 12.22 20.16 -17.82
C GLN A 104 10.71 20.21 -17.52
N ALA A 105 10.36 20.57 -16.30
CA ALA A 105 8.99 20.69 -15.83
C ALA A 105 8.82 21.92 -14.93
N LEU A 106 7.63 22.48 -14.93
CA LEU A 106 7.22 23.51 -13.97
C LEU A 106 6.47 22.87 -12.82
N PHE A 107 6.59 23.41 -11.63
CA PHE A 107 5.87 22.93 -10.45
C PHE A 107 4.89 23.99 -9.95
N GLN A 108 3.72 23.53 -9.51
CA GLN A 108 2.76 24.35 -8.80
C GLN A 108 3.20 24.53 -7.34
N ARG A 109 2.65 25.56 -6.67
CA ARG A 109 2.96 25.89 -5.27
C ARG A 109 2.77 24.75 -4.26
N SER A 110 2.11 23.69 -4.66
CA SER A 110 1.94 22.48 -3.82
C SER A 110 3.22 21.67 -3.67
N VAL A 111 4.27 22.01 -4.43
CA VAL A 111 5.58 21.35 -4.38
C VAL A 111 6.64 22.36 -4.01
N CYS A 112 7.39 22.10 -2.96
CA CYS A 112 8.62 22.80 -2.60
C CYS A 112 9.80 22.11 -3.29
N VAL A 113 10.62 22.89 -3.98
CA VAL A 113 11.89 22.46 -4.57
C VAL A 113 13.01 22.86 -3.62
N ILE A 114 13.74 21.89 -3.13
CA ILE A 114 14.83 22.05 -2.17
C ILE A 114 16.15 21.80 -2.90
N LYS A 115 17.08 22.72 -2.83
CA LYS A 115 18.44 22.60 -3.36
C LYS A 115 19.43 22.31 -2.23
N PRO A 116 19.84 21.03 -2.06
CA PRO A 116 20.76 20.67 -0.99
C PRO A 116 22.12 21.32 -1.15
N ASN A 117 22.75 21.68 -0.03
CA ASN A 117 24.17 21.97 -0.01
C ASN A 117 24.94 20.63 0.02
N LYS A 118 25.45 20.20 -1.13
CA LYS A 118 26.09 18.88 -1.30
C LYS A 118 27.36 18.70 -0.44
N ASN A 119 27.90 19.77 0.12
CA ASN A 119 29.01 19.69 1.09
C ASN A 119 28.52 19.34 2.51
N ALA A 120 27.21 19.41 2.77
CA ALA A 120 26.61 19.14 4.06
C ALA A 120 25.66 17.93 4.02
N ILE A 121 24.90 17.76 2.94
CA ILE A 121 23.87 16.74 2.85
C ILE A 121 23.73 16.15 1.43
N ILE A 122 23.69 14.83 1.33
CA ILE A 122 23.46 14.12 0.08
C ILE A 122 21.96 14.21 -0.27
N PRO A 123 21.58 14.48 -1.54
CA PRO A 123 20.18 14.59 -1.94
C PRO A 123 19.32 13.37 -1.58
N GLU A 124 19.84 12.15 -1.81
CA GLU A 124 19.16 10.89 -1.50
C GLU A 124 18.98 10.71 0.01
N TYR A 125 20.01 11.05 0.80
CA TYR A 125 19.92 11.03 2.27
C TYR A 125 18.87 12.03 2.77
N LEU A 126 18.85 13.25 2.22
CA LEU A 126 17.83 14.26 2.54
C LEU A 126 16.43 13.72 2.24
N GLY A 127 16.26 13.04 1.10
CA GLY A 127 15.01 12.38 0.74
C GLY A 127 14.53 11.42 1.83
N TYR A 128 15.37 10.48 2.23
CA TYR A 128 15.06 9.52 3.30
C TYR A 128 14.83 10.19 4.66
N ALA A 129 15.64 11.19 5.00
CA ALA A 129 15.49 11.92 6.27
C ALA A 129 14.14 12.67 6.34
N LEU A 130 13.67 13.23 5.24
CA LEU A 130 12.35 13.85 5.15
C LEU A 130 11.20 12.85 5.25
N GLU A 131 11.40 11.60 4.84
CA GLU A 131 10.42 10.50 4.96
C GLU A 131 10.40 9.87 6.36
N ALA A 132 11.34 10.19 7.24
CA ALA A 132 11.36 9.65 8.60
C ALA A 132 10.07 9.98 9.37
N THR A 133 9.53 9.01 10.12
CA THR A 133 8.24 9.11 10.81
C THR A 133 8.12 10.34 11.70
N SER A 134 9.19 10.72 12.40
CA SER A 134 9.22 11.92 13.26
C SER A 134 9.04 13.21 12.46
N ILE A 135 9.68 13.31 11.30
CA ILE A 135 9.60 14.47 10.40
C ILE A 135 8.24 14.52 9.73
N GLN A 136 7.72 13.37 9.26
CA GLN A 136 6.38 13.26 8.71
C GLN A 136 5.31 13.69 9.73
N SER A 137 5.43 13.22 10.97
CA SER A 137 4.52 13.60 12.05
C SER A 137 4.59 15.11 12.34
N TYR A 138 5.80 15.68 12.39
CA TYR A 138 5.97 17.12 12.58
C TYR A 138 5.30 17.92 11.46
N MET A 139 5.47 17.52 10.19
CA MET A 139 4.84 18.19 9.06
C MET A 139 3.31 18.13 9.13
N GLN A 140 2.74 16.99 9.51
CA GLN A 140 1.28 16.83 9.63
C GLN A 140 0.69 17.68 10.77
N ILE A 141 1.37 17.76 11.92
CA ILE A 141 0.94 18.55 13.08
C ILE A 141 1.00 20.05 12.78
N ASN A 142 2.05 20.51 12.08
CA ASN A 142 2.28 21.92 11.79
C ASN A 142 1.62 22.39 10.48
N ALA A 143 0.86 21.55 9.79
CA ALA A 143 0.13 21.93 8.60
C ALA A 143 -1.13 22.74 8.97
N HIS A 144 -1.32 23.88 8.33
CA HIS A 144 -2.42 24.83 8.56
C HIS A 144 -3.38 24.89 7.36
N GLY A 145 -4.60 25.28 7.60
CA GLY A 145 -5.64 25.49 6.60
C GLY A 145 -6.92 24.68 6.87
N ALA A 146 -8.07 25.31 6.79
CA ALA A 146 -9.37 24.69 7.08
C ALA A 146 -9.86 23.81 5.91
N ALA A 147 -9.76 24.30 4.66
CA ALA A 147 -10.22 23.58 3.48
C ALA A 147 -9.14 22.70 2.86
N GLN A 148 -7.90 23.17 2.85
CA GLN A 148 -6.75 22.41 2.35
C GLN A 148 -5.55 22.71 3.25
N LYS A 149 -5.04 21.67 3.90
CA LYS A 149 -3.86 21.77 4.76
C LYS A 149 -2.61 22.05 3.91
N GLY A 150 -1.72 22.89 4.42
CA GLY A 150 -0.44 23.20 3.79
C GLY A 150 0.61 23.63 4.81
N LEU A 151 1.87 23.45 4.44
CA LEU A 151 3.04 23.96 5.18
C LEU A 151 3.53 25.25 4.53
N TYR A 152 3.85 26.25 5.34
CA TYR A 152 4.57 27.44 4.87
C TYR A 152 6.07 27.14 4.72
N LEU A 153 6.73 27.84 3.79
CA LEU A 153 8.17 27.66 3.57
C LEU A 153 9.00 27.90 4.85
N GLU A 154 8.57 28.82 5.70
CA GLU A 154 9.21 29.02 7.01
C GLU A 154 9.20 27.78 7.89
N GLN A 155 8.10 27.01 7.90
CA GLN A 155 7.99 25.77 8.66
C GLN A 155 8.85 24.66 8.03
N VAL A 156 8.93 24.63 6.69
CA VAL A 156 9.82 23.71 5.97
C VAL A 156 11.28 24.01 6.34
N GLY A 157 11.69 25.27 6.36
CA GLY A 157 13.05 25.68 6.75
C GLY A 157 13.42 25.29 8.19
N LYS A 158 12.44 25.23 9.10
CA LYS A 158 12.61 24.87 10.52
C LYS A 158 12.64 23.36 10.80
N LEU A 159 12.44 22.50 9.78
CA LEU A 159 12.58 21.04 9.95
C LEU A 159 13.99 20.69 10.45
N ARG A 160 14.08 20.03 11.57
CA ARG A 160 15.36 19.60 12.16
C ARG A 160 15.67 18.15 11.78
N LEU A 161 16.75 17.97 11.03
CA LEU A 161 17.19 16.70 10.49
C LEU A 161 18.52 16.28 11.10
N PRO A 162 18.75 15.00 11.34
CA PRO A 162 20.08 14.51 11.70
C PRO A 162 21.02 14.66 10.50
N VAL A 163 22.21 15.21 10.73
CA VAL A 163 23.20 15.48 9.67
C VAL A 163 24.55 14.85 10.08
N PRO A 164 24.67 13.51 9.95
CA PRO A 164 25.96 12.86 10.18
C PRO A 164 26.96 13.21 9.06
N PRO A 165 28.26 12.89 9.22
CA PRO A 165 29.27 13.01 8.16
C PRO A 165 28.84 12.32 6.86
N LEU A 166 29.35 12.79 5.72
CA LEU A 166 28.91 12.32 4.39
C LEU A 166 29.14 10.81 4.20
N GLU A 167 30.17 10.24 4.80
CA GLU A 167 30.47 8.81 4.75
C GLU A 167 29.33 7.99 5.38
N VAL A 168 28.82 8.45 6.51
CA VAL A 168 27.67 7.81 7.20
C VAL A 168 26.40 7.97 6.37
N GLN A 169 26.18 9.17 5.78
CA GLN A 169 25.04 9.40 4.89
C GLN A 169 25.07 8.46 3.69
N HIS A 170 26.23 8.30 3.03
CA HIS A 170 26.39 7.37 1.91
C HIS A 170 26.06 5.92 2.28
N GLU A 171 26.53 5.46 3.46
CA GLU A 171 26.24 4.09 3.89
C GLU A 171 24.77 3.89 4.23
N ILE A 172 24.12 4.87 4.85
CA ILE A 172 22.66 4.85 5.09
C ILE A 172 21.90 4.77 3.76
N VAL A 173 22.24 5.62 2.79
CA VAL A 173 21.62 5.62 1.45
C VAL A 173 21.80 4.26 0.79
N ARG A 174 23.03 3.71 0.79
CA ARG A 174 23.32 2.38 0.22
C ARG A 174 22.44 1.27 0.81
N ILE A 175 22.24 1.29 2.14
CA ILE A 175 21.40 0.30 2.83
C ILE A 175 19.92 0.47 2.44
N LEU A 176 19.42 1.70 2.46
CA LEU A 176 18.00 1.97 2.18
C LEU A 176 17.64 1.77 0.69
N ASP A 177 18.57 2.10 -0.22
CA ASP A 177 18.40 1.83 -1.65
C ASP A 177 18.32 0.32 -1.92
N ASN A 178 19.19 -0.49 -1.29
CA ASN A 178 19.14 -1.95 -1.41
C ASN A 178 17.80 -2.53 -0.92
N PHE A 179 17.27 -2.05 0.20
CA PHE A 179 15.96 -2.48 0.68
C PHE A 179 14.82 -2.06 -0.26
N THR A 180 14.92 -0.86 -0.84
CA THR A 180 13.93 -0.35 -1.80
C THR A 180 13.92 -1.20 -3.07
N GLU A 181 15.10 -1.52 -3.60
CA GLU A 181 15.25 -2.38 -4.79
C GLU A 181 14.72 -3.80 -4.53
N LEU A 182 15.14 -4.43 -3.41
CA LEU A 182 14.66 -5.76 -3.03
C LEU A 182 13.13 -5.80 -2.86
N THR A 183 12.56 -4.77 -2.24
CA THR A 183 11.11 -4.67 -2.07
C THR A 183 10.38 -4.56 -3.41
N ALA A 184 10.94 -3.81 -4.37
CA ALA A 184 10.39 -3.69 -5.72
C ALA A 184 10.45 -5.03 -6.47
N GLU A 185 11.59 -5.74 -6.40
CA GLU A 185 11.76 -7.07 -7.02
C GLU A 185 10.77 -8.09 -6.45
N LEU A 186 10.67 -8.19 -5.11
CA LEU A 186 9.73 -9.10 -4.44
C LEU A 186 8.26 -8.79 -4.81
N THR A 187 7.92 -7.51 -4.94
CA THR A 187 6.57 -7.08 -5.34
C THR A 187 6.27 -7.48 -6.80
N ALA A 188 7.25 -7.31 -7.69
CA ALA A 188 7.13 -7.71 -9.09
C ALA A 188 7.02 -9.25 -9.21
N GLU A 189 7.84 -10.00 -8.47
CA GLU A 189 7.75 -11.46 -8.43
C GLU A 189 6.39 -11.94 -7.90
N LEU A 190 5.92 -11.40 -6.78
CA LEU A 190 4.60 -11.73 -6.23
C LEU A 190 3.47 -11.50 -7.25
N THR A 191 3.55 -10.39 -7.99
CA THR A 191 2.57 -10.06 -9.04
C THR A 191 2.64 -11.06 -10.19
N ALA A 192 3.84 -11.42 -10.63
CA ALA A 192 4.04 -12.44 -11.68
C ALA A 192 3.52 -13.81 -11.25
N ARG A 193 3.81 -14.23 -9.99
CA ARG A 193 3.32 -15.50 -9.44
C ARG A 193 1.81 -15.55 -9.31
N LYS A 194 1.16 -14.44 -8.92
CA LYS A 194 -0.30 -14.36 -8.88
C LYS A 194 -0.91 -14.55 -10.27
N LYS A 195 -0.38 -13.88 -11.30
CA LYS A 195 -0.83 -14.05 -12.70
C LYS A 195 -0.61 -15.49 -13.18
N GLN A 196 0.55 -16.08 -12.86
CA GLN A 196 0.85 -17.48 -13.21
C GLN A 196 -0.13 -18.44 -12.54
N TYR A 197 -0.42 -18.25 -11.25
CA TYR A 197 -1.41 -19.03 -10.51
C TYR A 197 -2.81 -18.94 -11.15
N GLU A 198 -3.27 -17.74 -11.47
CA GLU A 198 -4.57 -17.51 -12.12
C GLU A 198 -4.65 -18.22 -13.47
N TYR A 199 -3.60 -18.08 -14.30
CA TYR A 199 -3.53 -18.75 -15.60
C TYR A 199 -3.61 -20.28 -15.48
N TYR A 200 -2.79 -20.90 -14.63
CA TYR A 200 -2.81 -22.35 -14.46
C TYR A 200 -4.10 -22.83 -13.80
N ARG A 201 -4.62 -22.08 -12.86
CA ARG A 201 -5.92 -22.40 -12.24
C ARG A 201 -7.02 -22.47 -13.27
N GLU A 202 -7.16 -21.44 -14.11
CA GLU A 202 -8.16 -21.44 -15.18
C GLU A 202 -7.91 -22.59 -16.16
N LYS A 203 -6.68 -22.80 -16.59
CA LYS A 203 -6.30 -23.87 -17.53
C LYS A 203 -6.60 -25.26 -16.97
N LEU A 204 -6.34 -25.50 -15.69
CA LEU A 204 -6.54 -26.81 -15.04
C LEU A 204 -8.00 -27.09 -14.65
N LEU A 205 -8.80 -26.04 -14.44
CA LEU A 205 -10.20 -26.15 -14.04
C LEU A 205 -11.19 -25.96 -15.20
N THR A 206 -10.70 -25.62 -16.40
CA THR A 206 -11.52 -25.47 -17.60
C THR A 206 -11.31 -26.68 -18.50
N TYR A 207 -12.34 -27.47 -18.68
CA TYR A 207 -12.30 -28.65 -19.53
C TYR A 207 -13.09 -28.38 -20.82
N ASN A 208 -12.45 -28.56 -21.98
CA ASN A 208 -13.04 -28.37 -23.31
C ASN A 208 -13.76 -29.61 -23.86
N ILE A 209 -14.10 -30.59 -22.99
CA ILE A 209 -14.69 -31.86 -23.38
C ILE A 209 -16.14 -31.89 -22.90
N ASN A 210 -17.01 -32.64 -23.59
CA ASN A 210 -18.41 -32.91 -23.17
C ASN A 210 -18.45 -33.61 -21.80
N ILE A 211 -18.44 -32.82 -20.73
CA ILE A 211 -18.48 -33.30 -19.36
C ILE A 211 -19.95 -33.25 -18.89
N HIS A 212 -20.41 -34.33 -18.30
CA HIS A 212 -21.70 -34.31 -17.58
C HIS A 212 -21.58 -33.36 -16.38
N LYS A 213 -22.24 -32.20 -16.47
CA LYS A 213 -22.31 -31.24 -15.39
C LYS A 213 -23.23 -31.76 -14.30
N LYS A 214 -22.75 -31.81 -13.08
CA LYS A 214 -23.55 -32.06 -11.89
C LYS A 214 -23.66 -30.79 -11.05
N THR A 215 -24.78 -30.63 -10.35
CA THR A 215 -25.00 -29.51 -9.45
C THR A 215 -24.28 -29.75 -8.11
N LEU A 216 -24.06 -28.69 -7.35
CA LEU A 216 -23.50 -28.82 -5.99
C LEU A 216 -24.42 -29.63 -5.06
N ASP A 217 -25.72 -29.50 -5.23
CA ASP A 217 -26.72 -30.22 -4.45
C ASP A 217 -26.68 -31.74 -4.71
N GLU A 218 -26.41 -32.16 -5.95
CA GLU A 218 -26.21 -33.57 -6.27
C GLU A 218 -24.96 -34.16 -5.62
N LEU A 219 -23.89 -33.36 -5.52
CA LEU A 219 -22.57 -33.82 -5.09
C LEU A 219 -22.25 -33.53 -3.62
N CYS A 220 -22.93 -32.59 -2.99
CA CYS A 220 -22.60 -32.09 -1.67
C CYS A 220 -23.81 -31.93 -0.77
N ASP A 221 -23.58 -32.10 0.53
CA ASP A 221 -24.49 -31.62 1.57
C ASP A 221 -24.17 -30.18 1.84
N ILE A 222 -25.20 -29.31 1.87
CA ILE A 222 -25.05 -27.87 2.06
C ILE A 222 -25.79 -27.46 3.34
N PHE A 223 -25.05 -26.91 4.31
CA PHE A 223 -25.59 -26.45 5.58
C PHE A 223 -25.42 -24.94 5.71
N ALA A 224 -26.47 -24.27 6.17
CA ALA A 224 -26.39 -22.86 6.55
C ALA A 224 -26.07 -22.71 8.03
N GLY A 225 -25.15 -21.82 8.37
CA GLY A 225 -24.85 -21.45 9.75
C GLY A 225 -26.04 -20.81 10.45
N GLY A 226 -26.24 -21.18 11.72
CA GLY A 226 -27.32 -20.66 12.57
C GLY A 226 -26.94 -19.43 13.36
N ASP A 227 -27.59 -19.30 14.51
CA ASP A 227 -27.29 -18.22 15.45
C ASP A 227 -26.04 -18.51 16.27
N VAL A 228 -25.52 -17.46 16.90
CA VAL A 228 -24.37 -17.53 17.81
C VAL A 228 -24.75 -18.32 19.06
N PRO A 229 -23.95 -19.32 19.50
CA PRO A 229 -24.21 -20.10 20.71
C PRO A 229 -23.87 -19.29 21.96
N LYS A 230 -24.68 -18.27 22.31
CA LYS A 230 -24.38 -17.28 23.35
C LYS A 230 -24.12 -17.85 24.74
N GLU A 231 -24.78 -18.97 25.08
CA GLU A 231 -24.66 -19.62 26.39
C GLU A 231 -23.43 -20.52 26.51
N SER A 232 -22.79 -20.87 25.38
CA SER A 232 -21.69 -21.82 25.30
C SER A 232 -20.57 -21.29 24.41
N MET A 233 -20.05 -20.08 24.72
CA MET A 233 -18.96 -19.49 23.94
C MET A 233 -18.02 -18.64 24.79
N SER A 234 -16.80 -18.43 24.25
CA SER A 234 -15.82 -17.45 24.71
C SER A 234 -15.29 -16.63 23.54
N LYS A 235 -14.84 -15.40 23.80
CA LYS A 235 -14.12 -14.60 22.81
C LYS A 235 -12.69 -15.08 22.63
N GLU A 236 -12.09 -15.64 23.66
CA GLU A 236 -10.73 -16.16 23.65
C GLU A 236 -10.77 -17.69 23.67
N LYS A 237 -9.75 -18.29 23.05
CA LYS A 237 -9.58 -19.74 23.07
C LYS A 237 -9.18 -20.21 24.46
N THR A 238 -9.91 -21.18 25.00
CA THR A 238 -9.62 -21.82 26.30
C THR A 238 -9.58 -23.34 26.13
N GLU A 239 -9.22 -24.07 27.18
CA GLU A 239 -9.26 -25.55 27.15
C GLU A 239 -10.68 -26.08 26.88
N ARG A 240 -11.70 -25.48 27.47
CA ARG A 240 -13.10 -25.84 27.26
C ARG A 240 -13.64 -25.33 25.94
N TYR A 241 -13.42 -24.05 25.62
CA TYR A 241 -13.92 -23.42 24.40
C TYR A 241 -12.79 -23.38 23.36
N CYS A 242 -12.60 -24.45 22.61
CA CYS A 242 -11.50 -24.60 21.64
C CYS A 242 -11.95 -24.72 20.19
N VAL A 243 -13.25 -24.89 19.93
CA VAL A 243 -13.84 -25.00 18.60
C VAL A 243 -14.13 -23.61 18.04
N PRO A 244 -13.55 -23.19 16.92
CA PRO A 244 -13.77 -21.85 16.37
C PRO A 244 -15.21 -21.67 15.87
N ILE A 245 -15.80 -20.53 16.22
CA ILE A 245 -17.08 -20.03 15.70
C ILE A 245 -16.75 -19.15 14.49
N ILE A 246 -17.25 -19.52 13.31
CA ILE A 246 -16.91 -18.90 12.04
C ILE A 246 -18.11 -18.16 11.45
N SER A 247 -17.87 -16.91 11.05
CA SER A 247 -18.83 -16.03 10.37
C SER A 247 -18.44 -15.76 8.91
N ASN A 248 -19.16 -14.82 8.25
CA ASN A 248 -18.95 -14.49 6.83
C ASN A 248 -17.73 -13.56 6.56
N GLY A 249 -16.76 -13.42 7.45
CA GLY A 249 -15.55 -12.62 7.25
C GLY A 249 -14.53 -13.28 6.34
N ILE A 250 -13.43 -12.55 6.06
CA ILE A 250 -12.27 -13.02 5.30
C ILE A 250 -11.11 -13.27 6.26
N GLY A 251 -10.48 -14.44 6.17
CA GLY A 251 -9.34 -14.81 7.00
C GLY A 251 -9.65 -14.68 8.50
N ASN A 252 -8.81 -13.98 9.25
CA ASN A 252 -8.99 -13.80 10.70
C ASN A 252 -10.27 -13.04 11.07
N ASN A 253 -10.82 -12.21 10.18
CA ASN A 253 -12.08 -11.51 10.41
C ASN A 253 -13.31 -12.42 10.37
N ALA A 254 -13.16 -13.68 9.94
CA ALA A 254 -14.22 -14.69 9.99
C ALA A 254 -14.37 -15.29 11.39
N LEU A 255 -13.34 -15.25 12.23
CA LEU A 255 -13.35 -15.78 13.58
C LEU A 255 -14.19 -14.89 14.51
N TYR A 256 -15.29 -15.41 15.02
CA TYR A 256 -16.17 -14.70 15.96
C TYR A 256 -15.85 -14.99 17.43
N GLY A 257 -15.34 -16.16 17.74
CA GLY A 257 -15.02 -16.66 19.08
C GLY A 257 -14.86 -18.17 19.07
N TYR A 258 -15.03 -18.81 20.21
CA TYR A 258 -14.86 -20.25 20.38
C TYR A 258 -16.02 -20.84 21.16
N THR A 259 -16.37 -22.11 20.88
CA THR A 259 -17.37 -22.90 21.59
C THR A 259 -16.80 -24.27 22.02
N ASP A 260 -17.52 -25.02 22.79
CA ASP A 260 -17.16 -26.37 23.21
C ASP A 260 -17.72 -27.46 22.28
N VAL A 261 -18.73 -27.12 21.45
CA VAL A 261 -19.41 -28.11 20.57
C VAL A 261 -19.27 -27.72 19.10
N PRO A 262 -18.61 -28.52 18.25
CA PRO A 262 -18.59 -28.30 16.81
C PRO A 262 -19.93 -28.67 16.17
N LYS A 263 -20.35 -27.91 15.17
CA LYS A 263 -21.50 -28.26 14.34
C LYS A 263 -21.07 -28.97 13.05
N ILE A 264 -19.89 -28.64 12.54
CA ILE A 264 -19.26 -29.29 11.38
C ILE A 264 -17.98 -29.96 11.86
N THR A 265 -17.85 -31.27 11.65
CA THR A 265 -16.68 -32.07 12.04
C THR A 265 -15.91 -32.62 10.84
N LYS A 266 -16.51 -32.57 9.65
CA LYS A 266 -15.90 -33.04 8.39
C LYS A 266 -15.23 -31.85 7.67
N ALA A 267 -14.22 -32.15 6.85
CA ALA A 267 -13.65 -31.16 5.96
C ALA A 267 -14.72 -30.58 5.01
N ALA A 268 -14.77 -29.28 4.89
CA ALA A 268 -15.80 -28.55 4.15
C ALA A 268 -15.20 -27.36 3.40
N VAL A 269 -15.93 -26.83 2.44
CA VAL A 269 -15.70 -25.49 1.88
C VAL A 269 -16.77 -24.56 2.45
N THR A 270 -16.34 -23.50 3.14
CA THR A 270 -17.27 -22.46 3.57
C THR A 270 -17.43 -21.40 2.50
N ILE A 271 -18.66 -20.92 2.29
CA ILE A 271 -18.97 -19.85 1.34
C ILE A 271 -19.72 -18.75 2.08
N ALA A 272 -19.21 -17.52 2.02
CA ALA A 272 -19.87 -16.37 2.62
C ALA A 272 -21.17 -16.03 1.83
N ALA A 273 -22.29 -16.05 2.54
CA ALA A 273 -23.60 -15.69 1.98
C ALA A 273 -24.03 -14.24 2.32
N ARG A 274 -23.25 -13.52 3.12
CA ARG A 274 -23.48 -12.12 3.52
C ARG A 274 -22.15 -11.35 3.61
N GLY A 275 -22.20 -10.05 3.40
CA GLY A 275 -21.00 -9.19 3.43
C GLY A 275 -20.06 -9.49 2.26
N THR A 276 -19.12 -10.38 2.45
CA THR A 276 -18.16 -10.83 1.43
C THR A 276 -18.73 -11.97 0.57
N ILE A 277 -19.90 -11.76 -0.04
CA ILE A 277 -20.65 -12.78 -0.77
C ILE A 277 -19.75 -13.51 -1.80
N GLY A 278 -19.77 -14.86 -1.75
CA GLY A 278 -19.00 -15.70 -2.64
C GLY A 278 -17.57 -15.98 -2.20
N TYR A 279 -17.07 -15.36 -1.11
CA TYR A 279 -15.79 -15.74 -0.56
C TYR A 279 -15.80 -17.18 -0.07
N ALA A 280 -14.94 -18.01 -0.65
CA ALA A 280 -14.82 -19.43 -0.32
C ALA A 280 -13.52 -19.70 0.45
N GLU A 281 -13.60 -20.58 1.48
CA GLU A 281 -12.44 -20.98 2.26
C GLU A 281 -12.51 -22.50 2.59
N PHE A 282 -11.37 -23.18 2.44
CA PHE A 282 -11.24 -24.59 2.80
C PHE A 282 -10.99 -24.75 4.30
N ARG A 283 -11.76 -25.64 4.95
CA ARG A 283 -11.64 -25.93 6.37
C ARG A 283 -11.55 -27.45 6.57
N ASP A 284 -10.46 -27.89 7.17
CA ASP A 284 -10.17 -29.30 7.49
C ASP A 284 -10.21 -29.61 9.00
N TYR A 285 -10.75 -28.69 9.78
CA TYR A 285 -10.88 -28.76 11.22
C TYR A 285 -12.35 -28.60 11.66
N PRO A 286 -12.73 -29.09 12.87
CA PRO A 286 -14.07 -28.88 13.42
C PRO A 286 -14.36 -27.40 13.69
N TYR A 287 -15.56 -26.93 13.33
CA TYR A 287 -15.98 -25.55 13.54
C TYR A 287 -17.49 -25.40 13.73
N PHE A 288 -17.92 -24.23 14.19
CA PHE A 288 -19.32 -23.86 14.35
C PHE A 288 -19.65 -22.67 13.41
N PRO A 289 -20.41 -22.89 12.31
CA PRO A 289 -20.79 -21.82 11.37
C PRO A 289 -21.97 -21.02 11.91
N ILE A 290 -21.88 -19.68 11.79
CA ILE A 290 -22.93 -18.74 12.21
C ILE A 290 -23.32 -17.79 11.08
N ILE A 291 -24.40 -17.03 11.29
CA ILE A 291 -24.85 -15.92 10.42
C ILE A 291 -25.02 -16.40 8.96
N ARG A 292 -25.62 -17.58 8.79
CA ARG A 292 -25.89 -18.20 7.47
C ARG A 292 -24.64 -18.42 6.60
N LEU A 293 -23.46 -18.58 7.20
CA LEU A 293 -22.28 -19.07 6.49
C LEU A 293 -22.59 -20.45 5.92
N LEU A 294 -22.45 -20.61 4.60
CA LEU A 294 -22.70 -21.91 3.97
C LEU A 294 -21.50 -22.83 4.19
N SER A 295 -21.77 -24.09 4.56
CA SER A 295 -20.78 -25.15 4.67
C SER A 295 -21.13 -26.22 3.64
N VAL A 296 -20.26 -26.40 2.65
CA VAL A 296 -20.45 -27.34 1.52
C VAL A 296 -19.54 -28.54 1.74
N ILE A 297 -20.13 -29.71 1.90
CA ILE A 297 -19.43 -30.95 2.26
C ILE A 297 -19.70 -32.00 1.17
N PRO A 298 -18.67 -32.52 0.48
CA PRO A 298 -18.86 -33.62 -0.47
C PRO A 298 -19.52 -34.84 0.17
N LYS A 299 -20.60 -35.35 -0.47
CA LYS A 299 -21.31 -36.57 -0.05
C LYS A 299 -20.39 -37.79 -0.14
N ASP A 300 -19.62 -37.85 -1.22
CA ASP A 300 -18.62 -38.89 -1.46
C ASP A 300 -17.26 -38.27 -1.80
N LYS A 301 -16.28 -38.46 -0.91
CA LYS A 301 -14.92 -37.94 -1.09
C LYS A 301 -14.12 -38.66 -2.18
N THR A 302 -14.55 -39.84 -2.60
CA THR A 302 -13.93 -40.57 -3.71
C THR A 302 -14.31 -39.97 -5.06
N LEU A 303 -15.50 -39.38 -5.16
CA LEU A 303 -16.01 -38.69 -6.35
C LEU A 303 -15.61 -37.23 -6.39
N LEU A 304 -15.60 -36.55 -5.23
CA LEU A 304 -15.31 -35.15 -5.15
C LEU A 304 -14.41 -34.82 -3.95
N ASN A 305 -13.15 -34.51 -4.23
CA ASN A 305 -12.21 -34.07 -3.20
C ASN A 305 -12.57 -32.65 -2.70
N THR A 306 -12.62 -32.44 -1.39
CA THR A 306 -13.02 -31.18 -0.77
C THR A 306 -12.09 -30.03 -1.15
N LYS A 307 -10.78 -30.28 -1.27
CA LYS A 307 -9.82 -29.26 -1.65
C LYS A 307 -9.92 -28.90 -3.15
N TYR A 308 -10.24 -29.87 -4.01
CA TYR A 308 -10.57 -29.62 -5.41
C TYR A 308 -11.85 -28.76 -5.53
N LEU A 309 -12.89 -29.09 -4.77
CA LEU A 309 -14.11 -28.30 -4.68
C LEU A 309 -13.80 -26.84 -4.29
N TYR A 310 -12.92 -26.62 -3.32
CA TYR A 310 -12.47 -25.30 -2.93
C TYR A 310 -11.86 -24.53 -4.11
N TYR A 311 -10.94 -25.11 -4.86
CA TYR A 311 -10.35 -24.45 -6.04
C TYR A 311 -11.37 -24.13 -7.13
N CYS A 312 -12.38 -24.99 -7.30
CA CYS A 312 -13.48 -24.74 -8.24
C CYS A 312 -14.37 -23.56 -7.83
N LEU A 313 -14.56 -23.34 -6.53
CA LEU A 313 -15.43 -22.31 -5.97
C LEU A 313 -14.72 -21.01 -5.69
N GLN A 314 -13.41 -21.02 -5.46
CA GLN A 314 -12.61 -19.83 -5.17
C GLN A 314 -12.62 -18.86 -6.34
N GLY A 315 -12.91 -17.58 -6.04
CA GLY A 315 -12.85 -16.49 -7.01
C GLY A 315 -13.98 -16.47 -8.05
N LYS A 316 -15.01 -17.32 -7.92
CA LYS A 316 -16.23 -17.17 -8.72
C LYS A 316 -17.07 -16.03 -8.15
N GLN A 317 -17.35 -15.04 -8.98
CA GLN A 317 -18.38 -14.06 -8.67
C GLN A 317 -19.75 -14.72 -8.89
N TYR A 318 -20.44 -14.98 -7.80
CA TYR A 318 -21.83 -15.42 -7.88
C TYR A 318 -22.69 -14.18 -8.10
N ASN A 319 -23.33 -14.06 -9.26
CA ASN A 319 -24.40 -13.08 -9.50
C ASN A 319 -25.60 -13.48 -8.64
N VAL A 320 -25.59 -13.02 -7.39
CA VAL A 320 -26.77 -13.13 -6.52
C VAL A 320 -27.61 -11.89 -6.81
N PRO A 321 -28.86 -12.03 -7.31
CA PRO A 321 -29.75 -10.88 -7.42
C PRO A 321 -29.94 -10.25 -6.05
N THR A 322 -29.66 -8.96 -5.93
CA THR A 322 -29.75 -8.20 -4.67
C THR A 322 -31.18 -8.14 -4.08
N SER A 323 -32.17 -8.61 -4.81
CA SER A 323 -33.58 -8.63 -4.42
C SER A 323 -34.07 -9.94 -3.81
N THR A 324 -33.24 -11.00 -3.76
CA THR A 324 -33.69 -12.28 -3.21
C THR A 324 -33.25 -12.37 -1.74
N VAL A 325 -34.12 -11.89 -0.85
CA VAL A 325 -34.07 -12.23 0.56
C VAL A 325 -34.55 -13.68 0.66
N PHE A 326 -33.63 -14.62 0.78
CA PHE A 326 -33.99 -16.00 1.15
C PHE A 326 -34.30 -16.02 2.65
N LEU A 327 -35.54 -16.32 2.96
CA LEU A 327 -36.08 -16.59 4.28
C LEU A 327 -35.41 -17.79 4.95
#